data_da7afadad8087b0e2db93fc6eb1284a1
#
_entry.id   da7afadad8087b0e2db93fc6eb1284a1
#
_cell.length_a   1.000
_cell.length_b   1.000
_cell.length_c   1.000
_cell.angle_alpha   90.00
_cell.angle_beta   90.00
_cell.angle_gamma   90.00
#
_symmetry.space_group_name_H-M   'P 1'
#
loop_
_entity.id
_entity.type
_entity.pdbx_description
1 polymer ?
#
loop_
_entity_poly.entity_id
_entity_poly.type
_entity_poly.pdbx_seq_one_letter_code
_entity_poly.pdbx_strand_id
1 'polypeptide(L)'
;MKVKNIPVELIDVAEENVRKDQAFGKDSNDELMKEHLSKFDLLQPLVVRFDDESRRYKLLIGRRRFFALSAKGVREVPAVITELEGAEAEAASLFENLIRKDLSPLEKARMAKKLVDSTKGGITGVSAKYGLPKSTISEWLSILTLPQQLQEQIENGKITSYEAIRIARRPEIHDRLVAAAAESRLQEEMITAGVKRGAPKGLLTVRLVFDPRKKSDRKMWECLNEKAGQSGLEVTHYVRSIIAKHLQ
;
A
#
# COMPACT_ATOMS: atom_id res chain seq x y z
N MET A 1 16.27 14.47 -23.07
CA MET A 1 16.29 13.02 -23.38
C MET A 1 15.83 12.85 -24.81
N LYS A 2 16.60 12.18 -25.67
CA LYS A 2 16.22 11.96 -27.08
C LYS A 2 15.68 10.55 -27.23
N VAL A 3 14.51 10.41 -27.85
CA VAL A 3 13.95 9.12 -28.22
C VAL A 3 14.71 8.62 -29.45
N LYS A 4 15.17 7.37 -29.44
CA LYS A 4 15.80 6.69 -30.58
C LYS A 4 15.08 5.36 -30.83
N ASN A 5 14.98 4.95 -32.08
CA ASN A 5 14.56 3.60 -32.42
C ASN A 5 15.73 2.65 -32.22
N ILE A 6 15.50 1.59 -31.47
CA ILE A 6 16.51 0.60 -31.12
C ILE A 6 16.04 -0.77 -31.60
N PRO A 7 16.88 -1.54 -32.28
CA PRO A 7 16.56 -2.91 -32.67
C PRO A 7 16.22 -3.77 -31.45
N VAL A 8 15.10 -4.49 -31.50
CA VAL A 8 14.60 -5.33 -30.39
C VAL A 8 15.65 -6.39 -30.01
N GLU A 9 16.37 -6.92 -30.97
CA GLU A 9 17.43 -7.91 -30.80
C GLU A 9 18.63 -7.40 -29.98
N LEU A 10 18.83 -6.09 -29.89
CA LEU A 10 19.89 -5.47 -29.11
C LEU A 10 19.45 -5.13 -27.67
N ILE A 11 18.21 -5.44 -27.27
CA ILE A 11 17.69 -5.12 -25.95
C ILE A 11 17.65 -6.36 -25.08
N ASP A 12 18.40 -6.34 -23.98
CA ASP A 12 18.40 -7.39 -22.96
C ASP A 12 17.48 -6.99 -21.80
N VAL A 13 16.70 -7.96 -21.33
CA VAL A 13 15.88 -7.79 -20.13
C VAL A 13 16.65 -8.40 -18.97
N ALA A 14 17.05 -7.58 -17.98
CA ALA A 14 17.77 -8.04 -16.80
C ALA A 14 16.95 -9.11 -16.05
N GLU A 15 17.60 -10.24 -15.71
CA GLU A 15 16.97 -11.36 -14.99
C GLU A 15 16.44 -10.94 -13.61
N GLU A 16 17.04 -9.96 -12.97
CA GLU A 16 16.64 -9.41 -11.69
C GLU A 16 15.26 -8.76 -11.69
N ASN A 17 14.77 -8.32 -12.86
CA ASN A 17 13.43 -7.81 -13.08
C ASN A 17 12.39 -8.89 -13.38
N VAL A 18 12.77 -10.16 -13.31
CA VAL A 18 11.87 -11.27 -13.56
C VAL A 18 11.05 -11.54 -12.29
N ARG A 19 9.79 -11.09 -12.25
CA ARG A 19 8.77 -11.81 -11.49
C ARG A 19 8.78 -13.23 -12.06
N LYS A 20 9.34 -14.18 -11.31
CA LYS A 20 9.53 -15.58 -11.74
C LYS A 20 8.21 -16.26 -12.13
N ASP A 21 7.06 -15.68 -11.83
CA ASP A 21 5.76 -16.33 -11.89
C ASP A 21 4.79 -15.78 -12.95
N GLN A 22 5.17 -14.77 -13.76
CA GLN A 22 4.30 -14.25 -14.81
C GLN A 22 4.99 -14.28 -16.17
N ALA A 23 4.89 -15.43 -16.85
CA ALA A 23 5.14 -15.49 -18.29
C ALA A 23 4.13 -14.57 -18.99
N PHE A 24 4.62 -13.63 -19.83
CA PHE A 24 3.79 -12.77 -20.68
C PHE A 24 2.84 -13.65 -21.53
N GLY A 25 1.55 -13.34 -21.55
CA GLY A 25 0.54 -14.04 -22.32
C GLY A 25 -0.40 -14.94 -21.51
N LYS A 26 -0.29 -14.96 -20.17
CA LYS A 26 -1.21 -15.71 -19.28
C LYS A 26 -2.25 -14.86 -18.57
N ASP A 27 -2.15 -13.53 -18.67
CA ASP A 27 -3.07 -12.59 -18.00
C ASP A 27 -3.98 -11.91 -19.05
N SER A 28 -5.27 -11.80 -18.74
CA SER A 28 -6.27 -11.07 -19.55
C SER A 28 -5.86 -9.62 -19.84
N ASN A 29 -5.07 -9.00 -18.95
CA ASN A 29 -4.48 -7.68 -19.15
C ASN A 29 -3.37 -7.66 -20.21
N ASP A 30 -2.73 -8.78 -20.53
CA ASP A 30 -1.71 -8.84 -21.57
C ASP A 30 -2.33 -8.91 -22.97
N GLU A 31 -3.51 -9.51 -23.09
CA GLU A 31 -4.30 -9.49 -24.34
C GLU A 31 -4.86 -8.10 -24.64
N LEU A 32 -5.43 -7.42 -23.63
CA LEU A 32 -5.85 -6.03 -23.75
C LEU A 32 -4.68 -5.11 -24.13
N MET A 33 -3.48 -5.34 -23.59
CA MET A 33 -2.31 -4.56 -23.93
C MET A 33 -1.84 -4.81 -25.35
N LYS A 34 -1.92 -6.06 -25.86
CA LYS A 34 -1.66 -6.38 -27.27
C LYS A 34 -2.65 -5.66 -28.20
N GLU A 35 -3.91 -5.60 -27.82
CA GLU A 35 -4.96 -4.93 -28.58
C GLU A 35 -4.80 -3.39 -28.57
N HIS A 36 -4.49 -2.81 -27.40
CA HIS A 36 -4.20 -1.39 -27.28
C HIS A 36 -3.00 -0.94 -28.11
N LEU A 37 -1.92 -1.71 -28.08
CA LEU A 37 -0.74 -1.45 -28.92
C LEU A 37 -0.98 -1.68 -30.43
N SER A 38 -2.10 -2.30 -30.80
CA SER A 38 -2.48 -2.43 -32.22
C SER A 38 -3.24 -1.23 -32.74
N LYS A 39 -3.92 -0.49 -31.87
CA LYS A 39 -4.80 0.65 -32.21
C LYS A 39 -4.11 2.01 -32.01
N PHE A 40 -3.11 2.07 -31.16
CA PHE A 40 -2.41 3.31 -30.82
C PHE A 40 -0.91 3.09 -30.94
N ASP A 41 -0.23 3.99 -31.67
CA ASP A 41 1.23 4.07 -31.66
C ASP A 41 1.76 4.23 -30.26
N LEU A 42 2.98 3.77 -30.02
CA LEU A 42 3.61 3.69 -28.71
C LEU A 42 3.66 5.09 -28.06
N LEU A 43 2.68 5.42 -27.25
CA LEU A 43 2.56 6.73 -26.57
C LEU A 43 3.69 6.97 -25.56
N GLN A 44 4.34 5.90 -25.08
CA GLN A 44 5.45 6.00 -24.13
C GLN A 44 6.64 5.14 -24.59
N PRO A 45 7.82 5.74 -24.85
CA PRO A 45 9.02 4.99 -25.22
C PRO A 45 9.47 4.08 -24.07
N LEU A 46 10.22 3.04 -24.41
CA LEU A 46 10.96 2.23 -23.45
C LEU A 46 12.08 3.09 -22.83
N VAL A 47 12.54 2.72 -21.63
CA VAL A 47 13.75 3.32 -21.06
C VAL A 47 14.82 2.24 -21.01
N VAL A 48 15.93 2.50 -21.67
CA VAL A 48 17.06 1.56 -21.76
C VAL A 48 18.35 2.25 -21.38
N ARG A 49 19.33 1.48 -20.94
CA ARG A 49 20.72 1.90 -20.74
C ARG A 49 21.61 1.17 -21.73
N PHE A 50 22.53 1.88 -22.35
CA PHE A 50 23.57 1.24 -23.14
C PHE A 50 24.63 0.62 -22.22
N ASP A 51 25.02 -0.58 -22.51
CA ASP A 51 26.09 -1.32 -21.82
C ASP A 51 27.30 -1.39 -22.73
N ASP A 52 28.35 -0.70 -22.37
CA ASP A 52 29.56 -0.57 -23.19
C ASP A 52 30.32 -1.89 -23.33
N GLU A 53 30.24 -2.79 -22.34
CA GLU A 53 30.93 -4.09 -22.36
C GLU A 53 30.26 -5.05 -23.35
N SER A 54 28.93 -5.20 -23.25
CA SER A 54 28.17 -6.10 -24.14
C SER A 54 27.80 -5.47 -25.47
N ARG A 55 27.94 -4.12 -25.62
CA ARG A 55 27.47 -3.32 -26.79
C ARG A 55 25.97 -3.51 -27.04
N ARG A 56 25.18 -3.73 -26.00
CA ARG A 56 23.74 -3.95 -26.03
C ARG A 56 23.02 -2.99 -25.09
N TYR A 57 21.70 -2.97 -25.14
CA TYR A 57 20.89 -2.11 -24.31
C TYR A 57 20.21 -2.94 -23.21
N LYS A 58 20.36 -2.55 -21.94
CA LYS A 58 19.63 -3.14 -20.82
C LYS A 58 18.30 -2.43 -20.64
N LEU A 59 17.19 -3.16 -20.69
CA LEU A 59 15.85 -2.63 -20.49
C LEU A 59 15.63 -2.30 -19.01
N LEU A 60 15.36 -1.03 -18.70
CA LEU A 60 15.10 -0.54 -17.36
C LEU A 60 13.60 -0.42 -17.09
N ILE A 61 12.85 0.18 -18.02
CA ILE A 61 11.42 0.47 -17.87
C ILE A 61 10.68 0.08 -19.15
N GLY A 62 9.48 -0.54 -18.98
CA GLY A 62 8.60 -0.87 -20.10
C GLY A 62 8.61 -2.33 -20.53
N ARG A 63 8.95 -3.27 -19.63
CA ARG A 63 9.06 -4.72 -19.91
C ARG A 63 7.83 -5.30 -20.58
N ARG A 64 6.62 -5.04 -20.08
CA ARG A 64 5.37 -5.57 -20.69
C ARG A 64 5.20 -5.08 -22.12
N ARG A 65 5.52 -3.79 -22.38
CA ARG A 65 5.52 -3.20 -23.73
C ARG A 65 6.56 -3.85 -24.63
N PHE A 66 7.77 -4.06 -24.13
CA PHE A 66 8.84 -4.74 -24.87
C PHE A 66 8.41 -6.12 -25.33
N PHE A 67 7.89 -6.96 -24.41
CA PHE A 67 7.42 -8.31 -24.78
C PHE A 67 6.23 -8.29 -25.73
N ALA A 68 5.29 -7.37 -25.57
CA ALA A 68 4.16 -7.21 -26.47
C ALA A 68 4.59 -6.83 -27.89
N LEU A 69 5.57 -5.92 -28.02
CA LEU A 69 6.14 -5.52 -29.32
C LEU A 69 6.99 -6.62 -29.96
N SER A 70 7.80 -7.31 -29.16
CA SER A 70 8.57 -8.48 -29.62
C SER A 70 7.66 -9.59 -30.14
N ALA A 71 6.57 -9.88 -29.43
CA ALA A 71 5.57 -10.88 -29.84
C ALA A 71 4.85 -10.52 -31.16
N LYS A 72 4.79 -9.22 -31.49
CA LYS A 72 4.25 -8.72 -32.76
C LYS A 72 5.26 -8.73 -33.91
N GLY A 73 6.51 -9.11 -33.65
CA GLY A 73 7.57 -9.11 -34.65
C GLY A 73 8.05 -7.72 -35.06
N VAL A 74 7.86 -6.70 -34.18
CA VAL A 74 8.38 -5.36 -34.41
C VAL A 74 9.90 -5.41 -34.37
N ARG A 75 10.56 -4.88 -35.40
CA ARG A 75 12.03 -4.93 -35.50
C ARG A 75 12.73 -3.85 -34.68
N GLU A 76 12.11 -2.69 -34.54
CA GLU A 76 12.68 -1.55 -33.82
C GLU A 76 11.63 -0.96 -32.88
N VAL A 77 12.06 -0.52 -31.71
CA VAL A 77 11.19 0.08 -30.70
C VAL A 77 11.70 1.46 -30.28
N PRO A 78 10.80 2.45 -30.11
CA PRO A 78 11.21 3.74 -29.61
C PRO A 78 11.63 3.62 -28.14
N ALA A 79 12.85 4.06 -27.84
CA ALA A 79 13.41 4.02 -26.50
C ALA A 79 14.16 5.33 -26.17
N VAL A 80 14.11 5.70 -24.90
CA VAL A 80 14.95 6.74 -24.31
C VAL A 80 16.21 6.08 -23.77
N ILE A 81 17.36 6.50 -24.26
CA ILE A 81 18.65 6.05 -23.69
C ILE A 81 18.96 6.94 -22.51
N THR A 82 19.18 6.33 -21.35
CA THR A 82 19.59 7.00 -20.13
C THR A 82 21.02 6.63 -19.78
N GLU A 83 21.75 7.60 -19.22
CA GLU A 83 23.10 7.42 -18.70
C GLU A 83 23.09 7.07 -17.21
N LEU A 84 21.89 6.86 -16.62
CA LEU A 84 21.79 6.47 -15.22
C LEU A 84 22.52 5.14 -15.00
N GLU A 85 23.54 5.17 -14.16
CA GLU A 85 24.37 4.00 -13.88
C GLU A 85 23.78 3.15 -12.74
N GLY A 86 23.87 1.81 -12.88
CA GLY A 86 23.70 0.82 -11.84
C GLY A 86 22.56 1.10 -10.86
N ALA A 87 22.89 1.42 -9.63
CA ALA A 87 21.94 1.65 -8.53
C ALA A 87 20.90 2.78 -8.79
N GLU A 88 21.25 3.78 -9.58
CA GLU A 88 20.31 4.87 -9.89
C GLU A 88 19.21 4.47 -10.88
N ALA A 89 19.57 3.66 -11.85
CA ALA A 89 18.61 3.11 -12.81
C ALA A 89 17.68 2.10 -12.15
N GLU A 90 18.23 1.26 -11.26
CA GLU A 90 17.46 0.33 -10.45
C GLU A 90 16.49 1.08 -9.53
N ALA A 91 16.96 2.11 -8.82
CA ALA A 91 16.12 2.91 -7.94
C ALA A 91 15.00 3.64 -8.70
N ALA A 92 15.25 4.13 -9.93
CA ALA A 92 14.22 4.74 -10.77
C ALA A 92 13.15 3.72 -11.19
N SER A 93 13.56 2.50 -11.55
CA SER A 93 12.65 1.40 -11.87
C SER A 93 11.83 0.94 -10.65
N LEU A 94 12.46 0.85 -9.48
CA LEU A 94 11.78 0.55 -8.22
C LEU A 94 10.75 1.61 -7.87
N PHE A 95 11.08 2.90 -8.06
CA PHE A 95 10.16 3.98 -7.80
C PHE A 95 8.95 3.96 -8.76
N GLU A 96 9.17 3.77 -10.06
CA GLU A 96 8.06 3.63 -11.02
C GLU A 96 7.10 2.51 -10.62
N ASN A 97 7.66 1.36 -10.24
CA ASN A 97 6.86 0.23 -9.78
C ASN A 97 6.14 0.51 -8.44
N LEU A 98 6.78 1.25 -7.51
CA LEU A 98 6.22 1.58 -6.20
C LEU A 98 4.95 2.45 -6.27
N ILE A 99 4.87 3.35 -7.24
CA ILE A 99 3.71 4.24 -7.42
C ILE A 99 2.52 3.58 -8.12
N ARG A 100 2.64 2.32 -8.54
CA ARG A 100 1.52 1.58 -9.14
C ARG A 100 0.38 1.40 -8.13
N LYS A 101 -0.85 1.44 -8.63
CA LYS A 101 -2.06 1.34 -7.78
C LYS A 101 -2.40 -0.10 -7.36
N ASP A 102 -1.91 -1.08 -8.09
CA ASP A 102 -2.25 -2.51 -7.97
C ASP A 102 -1.38 -3.29 -6.97
N LEU A 103 -0.45 -2.63 -6.29
CA LEU A 103 0.40 -3.27 -5.28
C LEU A 103 -0.34 -3.53 -3.97
N SER A 104 -0.16 -4.72 -3.42
CA SER A 104 -0.55 -5.01 -2.04
C SER A 104 0.24 -4.14 -1.04
N PRO A 105 -0.28 -3.91 0.18
CA PRO A 105 0.44 -3.13 1.19
C PRO A 105 1.83 -3.69 1.50
N LEU A 106 1.97 -5.02 1.50
CA LEU A 106 3.24 -5.68 1.81
C LEU A 106 4.23 -5.61 0.65
N GLU A 107 3.77 -5.77 -0.59
CA GLU A 107 4.60 -5.55 -1.78
C GLU A 107 5.12 -4.12 -1.82
N LYS A 108 4.26 -3.14 -1.56
CA LYS A 108 4.63 -1.73 -1.49
C LYS A 108 5.69 -1.47 -0.41
N ALA A 109 5.54 -2.08 0.76
CA ALA A 109 6.51 -1.98 1.85
C ALA A 109 7.87 -2.59 1.47
N ARG A 110 7.88 -3.78 0.85
CA ARG A 110 9.10 -4.45 0.37
C ARG A 110 9.81 -3.63 -0.73
N MET A 111 9.05 -3.05 -1.66
CA MET A 111 9.60 -2.18 -2.70
C MET A 111 10.16 -0.88 -2.12
N ALA A 112 9.44 -0.25 -1.18
CA ALA A 112 9.92 0.94 -0.49
C ALA A 112 11.24 0.65 0.25
N LYS A 113 11.37 -0.51 0.90
CA LYS A 113 12.61 -0.92 1.54
C LYS A 113 13.75 -1.04 0.53
N LYS A 114 13.56 -1.76 -0.57
CA LYS A 114 14.57 -1.87 -1.64
C LYS A 114 15.00 -0.50 -2.19
N LEU A 115 14.02 0.41 -2.41
CA LEU A 115 14.29 1.77 -2.87
C LEU A 115 15.12 2.56 -1.86
N VAL A 116 14.83 2.43 -0.57
CA VAL A 116 15.56 3.09 0.51
C VAL A 116 16.98 2.52 0.62
N ASP A 117 17.14 1.20 0.53
CA ASP A 117 18.43 0.52 0.61
C ASP A 117 19.34 0.85 -0.58
N SER A 118 18.77 1.02 -1.78
CA SER A 118 19.51 1.37 -3.01
C SER A 118 19.74 2.88 -3.19
N THR A 119 19.14 3.73 -2.35
CA THR A 119 19.25 5.19 -2.47
C THR A 119 20.20 5.77 -1.43
N LYS A 120 21.22 6.51 -1.89
CA LYS A 120 22.16 7.22 -1.00
C LYS A 120 21.40 8.18 -0.07
N GLY A 121 21.61 8.10 1.23
CA GLY A 121 20.89 8.90 2.23
C GLY A 121 19.58 8.29 2.73
N GLY A 122 19.27 7.04 2.36
CA GLY A 122 18.14 6.28 2.88
C GLY A 122 16.80 6.99 2.67
N ILE A 123 15.93 6.99 3.68
CA ILE A 123 14.60 7.66 3.63
C ILE A 123 14.71 9.12 3.22
N THR A 124 15.73 9.84 3.72
CA THR A 124 15.92 11.26 3.39
C THR A 124 16.31 11.42 1.93
N GLY A 125 17.19 10.56 1.41
CA GLY A 125 17.58 10.55 0.00
C GLY A 125 16.41 10.25 -0.92
N VAL A 126 15.60 9.23 -0.61
CA VAL A 126 14.37 8.90 -1.36
C VAL A 126 13.40 10.06 -1.35
N SER A 127 13.16 10.68 -0.18
CA SER A 127 12.28 11.84 -0.05
C SER A 127 12.73 13.02 -0.92
N ALA A 128 14.01 13.35 -0.88
CA ALA A 128 14.58 14.45 -1.65
C ALA A 128 14.56 14.17 -3.17
N LYS A 129 14.89 12.94 -3.57
CA LYS A 129 15.03 12.56 -5.00
C LYS A 129 13.68 12.36 -5.69
N TYR A 130 12.70 11.76 -5.01
CA TYR A 130 11.43 11.33 -5.60
C TYR A 130 10.20 12.12 -5.08
N GLY A 131 10.39 13.05 -4.16
CA GLY A 131 9.30 13.90 -3.65
C GLY A 131 8.32 13.17 -2.72
N LEU A 132 8.64 11.96 -2.25
CA LEU A 132 7.79 11.22 -1.31
C LEU A 132 7.96 11.77 0.12
N PRO A 133 6.87 12.02 0.86
CA PRO A 133 6.97 12.41 2.28
C PRO A 133 7.70 11.33 3.09
N LYS A 134 8.63 11.73 3.97
CA LYS A 134 9.36 10.80 4.85
C LYS A 134 8.42 9.97 5.73
N SER A 135 7.33 10.59 6.20
CA SER A 135 6.28 9.91 6.97
C SER A 135 5.67 8.74 6.19
N THR A 136 5.34 8.95 4.93
CA THR A 136 4.76 7.92 4.06
C THR A 136 5.72 6.75 3.86
N ILE A 137 7.01 7.02 3.62
CA ILE A 137 8.03 5.98 3.47
C ILE A 137 8.17 5.20 4.78
N SER A 138 8.26 5.90 5.92
CA SER A 138 8.35 5.26 7.25
C SER A 138 7.12 4.41 7.58
N GLU A 139 5.92 4.86 7.20
CA GLU A 139 4.67 4.10 7.35
C GLU A 139 4.70 2.80 6.54
N TRP A 140 5.14 2.83 5.30
CA TRP A 140 5.27 1.62 4.51
C TRP A 140 6.30 0.65 5.12
N LEU A 141 7.46 1.16 5.53
CA LEU A 141 8.50 0.34 6.15
C LEU A 141 8.03 -0.29 7.48
N SER A 142 7.20 0.41 8.26
CA SER A 142 6.68 -0.11 9.52
C SER A 142 5.85 -1.38 9.36
N ILE A 143 5.22 -1.59 8.20
CA ILE A 143 4.46 -2.83 7.91
C ILE A 143 5.38 -4.07 7.95
N LEU A 144 6.65 -3.92 7.58
CA LEU A 144 7.63 -5.02 7.59
C LEU A 144 8.09 -5.41 8.99
N THR A 145 7.82 -4.59 10.01
CA THR A 145 8.16 -4.91 11.41
C THR A 145 7.11 -5.79 12.09
N LEU A 146 5.96 -6.00 11.44
CA LEU A 146 4.91 -6.87 11.96
C LEU A 146 5.34 -8.34 12.01
N PRO A 147 4.88 -9.13 12.98
CA PRO A 147 5.04 -10.58 12.98
C PRO A 147 4.55 -11.21 11.67
N GLN A 148 5.21 -12.29 11.24
CA GLN A 148 4.92 -12.95 9.96
C GLN A 148 3.44 -13.35 9.84
N GLN A 149 2.84 -13.86 10.91
CA GLN A 149 1.43 -14.25 10.93
C GLN A 149 0.49 -13.07 10.61
N LEU A 150 0.81 -11.86 11.07
CA LEU A 150 0.05 -10.66 10.74
C LEU A 150 0.32 -10.18 9.30
N GLN A 151 1.55 -10.35 8.80
CA GLN A 151 1.86 -10.06 7.40
C GLN A 151 1.04 -10.97 6.46
N GLU A 152 0.87 -12.25 6.79
CA GLU A 152 0.02 -13.18 6.05
C GLU A 152 -1.47 -12.73 6.05
N GLN A 153 -1.96 -12.16 7.15
CA GLN A 153 -3.31 -11.61 7.19
C GLN A 153 -3.47 -10.35 6.31
N ILE A 154 -2.39 -9.59 6.11
CA ILE A 154 -2.37 -8.46 5.16
C ILE A 154 -2.40 -8.98 3.71
N GLU A 155 -1.62 -9.99 3.38
CA GLU A 155 -1.61 -10.62 2.04
C GLU A 155 -2.98 -11.22 1.70
N ASN A 156 -3.65 -11.83 2.70
CA ASN A 156 -5.00 -12.37 2.57
C ASN A 156 -6.13 -11.30 2.58
N GLY A 157 -5.78 -10.01 2.63
CA GLY A 157 -6.74 -8.91 2.63
C GLY A 157 -7.57 -8.76 3.90
N LYS A 158 -7.26 -9.48 4.98
CA LYS A 158 -7.96 -9.40 6.27
C LYS A 158 -7.54 -8.19 7.11
N ILE A 159 -6.36 -7.64 6.85
CA ILE A 159 -5.82 -6.42 7.45
C ILE A 159 -5.54 -5.43 6.32
N THR A 160 -6.15 -4.26 6.37
CA THR A 160 -5.91 -3.18 5.40
C THR A 160 -4.58 -2.48 5.65
N SER A 161 -4.06 -1.73 4.66
CA SER A 161 -2.83 -0.94 4.79
C SER A 161 -2.88 0.01 6.00
N TYR A 162 -4.01 0.70 6.18
CA TYR A 162 -4.21 1.64 7.29
C TYR A 162 -4.18 0.94 8.65
N GLU A 163 -4.85 -0.20 8.77
CA GLU A 163 -4.85 -1.02 9.98
C GLU A 163 -3.45 -1.57 10.28
N ALA A 164 -2.73 -2.06 9.26
CA ALA A 164 -1.37 -2.55 9.40
C ALA A 164 -0.41 -1.49 9.98
N ILE A 165 -0.47 -0.25 9.47
CA ILE A 165 0.33 0.87 9.99
C ILE A 165 -0.03 1.16 11.46
N ARG A 166 -1.31 1.11 11.83
CA ARG A 166 -1.75 1.32 13.21
C ARG A 166 -1.28 0.22 14.15
N ILE A 167 -1.31 -1.04 13.69
CA ILE A 167 -0.81 -2.19 14.44
C ILE A 167 0.71 -2.05 14.61
N ALA A 168 1.45 -1.72 13.55
CA ALA A 168 2.91 -1.57 13.59
C ALA A 168 3.39 -0.52 14.61
N ARG A 169 2.58 0.51 14.86
CA ARG A 169 2.87 1.54 15.88
C ARG A 169 2.59 1.10 17.33
N ARG A 170 2.07 -0.11 17.52
CA ARG A 170 1.62 -0.62 18.82
C ARG A 170 2.09 -2.05 19.06
N PRO A 171 3.41 -2.25 19.29
CA PRO A 171 3.97 -3.58 19.49
C PRO A 171 3.29 -4.38 20.63
N GLU A 172 2.76 -3.67 21.63
CA GLU A 172 2.10 -4.26 22.79
C GLU A 172 0.85 -5.09 22.47
N ILE A 173 0.26 -4.91 21.28
CA ILE A 173 -0.92 -5.68 20.87
C ILE A 173 -0.60 -6.83 19.90
N HIS A 174 0.65 -6.97 19.45
CA HIS A 174 1.00 -7.94 18.40
C HIS A 174 0.68 -9.38 18.80
N ASP A 175 1.11 -9.82 20.00
CA ASP A 175 0.89 -11.20 20.46
C ASP A 175 -0.60 -11.53 20.57
N ARG A 176 -1.40 -10.58 21.05
CA ARG A 176 -2.86 -10.73 21.15
C ARG A 176 -3.51 -10.88 19.78
N LEU A 177 -3.07 -10.09 18.80
CA LEU A 177 -3.57 -10.16 17.42
C LEU A 177 -3.12 -11.43 16.71
N VAL A 178 -1.90 -11.91 16.96
CA VAL A 178 -1.41 -13.19 16.44
C VAL A 178 -2.23 -14.36 16.99
N ALA A 179 -2.47 -14.40 18.30
CA ALA A 179 -3.31 -15.42 18.92
C ALA A 179 -4.74 -15.37 18.38
N ALA A 180 -5.33 -14.17 18.28
CA ALA A 180 -6.67 -13.98 17.71
C ALA A 180 -6.77 -14.39 16.24
N ALA A 181 -5.70 -14.21 15.47
CA ALA A 181 -5.63 -14.64 14.06
C ALA A 181 -5.69 -16.17 13.94
N ALA A 182 -4.97 -16.89 14.81
CA ALA A 182 -5.00 -18.36 14.87
C ALA A 182 -6.38 -18.91 15.24
N GLU A 183 -7.11 -18.20 16.11
CA GLU A 183 -8.46 -18.58 16.56
C GLU A 183 -9.59 -18.01 15.68
N SER A 184 -9.28 -17.45 14.51
CA SER A 184 -10.23 -16.81 13.59
C SER A 184 -11.03 -15.64 14.21
N ARG A 185 -10.55 -15.03 15.29
CA ARG A 185 -11.15 -13.89 16.01
C ARG A 185 -10.43 -12.55 15.76
N LEU A 186 -9.55 -12.51 14.75
CA LEU A 186 -8.72 -11.33 14.46
C LEU A 186 -9.53 -10.03 14.33
N GLN A 187 -10.66 -10.06 13.63
CA GLN A 187 -11.48 -8.87 13.40
C GLN A 187 -12.08 -8.31 14.70
N GLU A 188 -12.49 -9.17 15.60
CA GLU A 188 -13.03 -8.80 16.91
C GLU A 188 -11.94 -8.21 17.80
N GLU A 189 -10.76 -8.82 17.81
CA GLU A 189 -9.63 -8.34 18.58
C GLU A 189 -9.11 -6.98 18.05
N MET A 190 -9.09 -6.77 16.72
CA MET A 190 -8.74 -5.49 16.14
C MET A 190 -9.70 -4.36 16.52
N ILE A 191 -10.99 -4.67 16.70
CA ILE A 191 -11.99 -3.72 17.18
C ILE A 191 -11.74 -3.42 18.65
N THR A 192 -11.56 -4.46 19.48
CA THR A 192 -11.29 -4.35 20.92
C THR A 192 -10.01 -3.57 21.20
N ALA A 193 -8.96 -3.81 20.41
CA ALA A 193 -7.72 -3.04 20.46
C ALA A 193 -7.83 -1.62 19.87
N GLY A 194 -8.99 -1.23 19.36
CA GLY A 194 -9.22 0.08 18.77
C GLY A 194 -8.45 0.33 17.46
N VAL A 195 -7.99 -0.73 16.78
CA VAL A 195 -7.31 -0.65 15.48
C VAL A 195 -8.33 -0.44 14.37
N LYS A 196 -9.43 -1.18 14.41
CA LYS A 196 -10.52 -1.13 13.44
C LYS A 196 -11.73 -0.40 14.03
N ARG A 197 -12.43 0.37 13.20
CA ARG A 197 -13.73 0.95 13.59
C ARG A 197 -14.80 -0.13 13.53
N GLY A 198 -15.59 -0.23 14.58
CA GLY A 198 -16.72 -1.16 14.68
C GLY A 198 -17.05 -1.44 16.13
N ALA A 199 -18.17 -2.10 16.38
CA ALA A 199 -18.49 -2.67 17.68
C ALA A 199 -18.05 -4.14 17.68
N PRO A 200 -17.47 -4.67 18.79
CA PRO A 200 -17.26 -6.10 18.95
C PRO A 200 -18.57 -6.87 18.76
N LYS A 201 -18.49 -8.12 18.24
CA LYS A 201 -19.68 -8.97 18.11
C LYS A 201 -20.41 -9.09 19.45
N GLY A 202 -21.73 -8.92 19.43
CA GLY A 202 -22.55 -8.97 20.64
C GLY A 202 -22.66 -7.66 21.42
N LEU A 203 -21.94 -6.60 21.00
CA LEU A 203 -22.12 -5.26 21.55
C LEU A 203 -23.09 -4.45 20.67
N LEU A 204 -24.24 -4.12 21.25
CA LEU A 204 -25.14 -3.11 20.69
C LEU A 204 -24.63 -1.73 21.09
N THR A 205 -24.29 -0.91 20.10
CA THR A 205 -23.84 0.47 20.35
C THR A 205 -24.98 1.43 20.04
N VAL A 206 -25.44 2.16 21.06
CA VAL A 206 -26.37 3.27 20.91
C VAL A 206 -25.55 4.56 20.91
N ARG A 207 -25.67 5.37 19.88
CA ARG A 207 -25.01 6.66 19.76
C ARG A 207 -26.03 7.76 20.02
N LEU A 208 -25.88 8.45 21.14
CA LEU A 208 -26.63 9.67 21.43
C LEU A 208 -25.85 10.88 20.90
N VAL A 209 -26.49 11.71 20.09
CA VAL A 209 -25.89 12.91 19.52
C VAL A 209 -26.66 14.12 20.03
N PHE A 210 -25.97 15.04 20.70
CA PHE A 210 -26.53 16.28 21.17
C PHE A 210 -25.98 17.43 20.30
N ASP A 211 -26.89 18.20 19.68
CA ASP A 211 -26.51 19.40 18.93
C ASP A 211 -26.47 20.61 19.90
N PRO A 212 -25.28 21.15 20.22
CA PRO A 212 -25.16 22.27 21.18
C PRO A 212 -25.85 23.55 20.73
N ARG A 213 -26.25 23.66 19.46
CA ARG A 213 -27.00 24.78 18.91
C ARG A 213 -28.49 24.68 19.22
N LYS A 214 -29.00 23.48 19.54
CA LYS A 214 -30.39 23.27 19.95
C LYS A 214 -30.53 23.43 21.46
N LYS A 215 -31.40 24.35 21.90
CA LYS A 215 -31.63 24.63 23.31
C LYS A 215 -32.10 23.41 24.12
N SER A 216 -32.89 22.52 23.49
CA SER A 216 -33.34 21.26 24.09
C SER A 216 -32.18 20.30 24.38
N ASP A 217 -31.29 20.12 23.40
CA ASP A 217 -30.17 19.17 23.49
C ASP A 217 -29.14 19.65 24.50
N ARG A 218 -28.88 20.96 24.54
CA ARG A 218 -27.99 21.58 25.53
C ARG A 218 -28.52 21.35 26.95
N LYS A 219 -29.81 21.61 27.20
CA LYS A 219 -30.41 21.39 28.53
C LYS A 219 -30.36 19.90 28.90
N MET A 220 -30.61 18.99 27.97
CA MET A 220 -30.55 17.57 28.22
C MET A 220 -29.14 17.12 28.55
N TRP A 221 -28.13 17.64 27.83
CA TRP A 221 -26.72 17.33 28.09
C TRP A 221 -26.26 17.86 29.45
N GLU A 222 -26.63 19.11 29.81
CA GLU A 222 -26.34 19.72 31.12
C GLU A 222 -26.96 18.90 32.27
N CYS A 223 -28.23 18.51 32.14
CA CYS A 223 -28.92 17.66 33.12
C CYS A 223 -28.28 16.26 33.27
N LEU A 224 -27.85 15.64 32.15
CA LEU A 224 -27.16 14.34 32.19
C LEU A 224 -25.81 14.43 32.90
N ASN A 225 -25.03 15.49 32.65
CA ASN A 225 -23.75 15.72 33.33
C ASN A 225 -23.94 15.97 34.84
N GLU A 226 -24.90 16.78 35.19
CA GLU A 226 -25.21 17.08 36.60
C GLU A 226 -25.60 15.84 37.37
N LYS A 227 -26.54 15.04 36.83
CA LYS A 227 -27.02 13.82 37.48
C LYS A 227 -25.96 12.70 37.51
N ALA A 228 -25.12 12.60 36.49
CA ALA A 228 -23.99 11.69 36.48
C ALA A 228 -22.99 12.06 37.57
N GLY A 229 -22.65 13.34 37.69
CA GLY A 229 -21.78 13.86 38.74
C GLY A 229 -22.34 13.61 40.16
N GLN A 230 -23.63 13.85 40.39
CA GLN A 230 -24.30 13.54 41.67
C GLN A 230 -24.27 12.03 42.01
N SER A 231 -24.24 11.17 41.00
CA SER A 231 -24.18 9.70 41.16
C SER A 231 -22.75 9.15 41.23
N GLY A 232 -21.71 10.00 41.11
CA GLY A 232 -20.31 9.59 41.08
C GLY A 232 -19.93 8.75 39.83
N LEU A 233 -20.73 8.81 38.77
CA LEU A 233 -20.57 8.02 37.56
C LEU A 233 -20.17 8.92 36.38
N GLU A 234 -19.41 8.36 35.43
CA GLU A 234 -19.29 8.99 34.11
C GLU A 234 -20.65 8.99 33.39
N VAL A 235 -20.89 9.99 32.54
CA VAL A 235 -22.16 10.17 31.81
C VAL A 235 -22.56 8.91 31.04
N THR A 236 -21.62 8.22 30.43
CA THR A 236 -21.85 6.97 29.69
C THR A 236 -22.37 5.84 30.59
N HIS A 237 -21.80 5.68 31.78
CA HIS A 237 -22.24 4.70 32.77
C HIS A 237 -23.58 5.09 33.39
N TYR A 238 -23.81 6.38 33.63
CA TYR A 238 -25.08 6.88 34.15
C TYR A 238 -26.22 6.64 33.16
N VAL A 239 -26.04 6.96 31.86
CA VAL A 239 -27.03 6.67 30.81
C VAL A 239 -27.33 5.17 30.73
N ARG A 240 -26.31 4.34 30.84
CA ARG A 240 -26.47 2.87 30.83
C ARG A 240 -27.30 2.38 32.03
N SER A 241 -27.09 2.98 33.19
CA SER A 241 -27.87 2.62 34.41
C SER A 241 -29.34 3.04 34.28
N ILE A 242 -29.63 4.19 33.66
CA ILE A 242 -31.01 4.63 33.39
C ILE A 242 -31.69 3.67 32.43
N ILE A 243 -31.04 3.32 31.33
CA ILE A 243 -31.60 2.37 30.34
C ILE A 243 -31.88 1.02 31.01
N ALA A 244 -30.94 0.53 31.81
CA ALA A 244 -31.12 -0.74 32.53
C ALA A 244 -32.32 -0.75 33.50
N LYS A 245 -32.57 0.39 34.18
CA LYS A 245 -33.71 0.56 35.07
C LYS A 245 -35.05 0.65 34.37
N HIS A 246 -35.10 1.09 33.14
CA HIS A 246 -36.35 1.22 32.36
C HIS A 246 -36.67 0.00 31.52
N LEU A 247 -35.75 -0.97 31.42
CA LEU A 247 -35.95 -2.23 30.69
C LEU A 247 -36.27 -3.42 31.64
N GLN A 248 -36.26 -3.19 32.95
CA GLN A 248 -36.76 -4.11 33.98
C GLN A 248 -38.22 -3.81 34.27
#